data_2ff910ac52f47f6e2ebf71cdef78b07d
#
_entry.id   2ff910ac52f47f6e2ebf71cdef78b07d
#
_cell.length_a   1.000
_cell.length_b   1.000
_cell.length_c   1.000
_cell.angle_alpha   90.00
_cell.angle_beta   90.00
_cell.angle_gamma   90.00
#
_symmetry.space_group_name_H-M   'P 1'
#
loop_
_entity.id
_entity.type
_entity.pdbx_description
1 polymer ?
#
loop_
_entity_poly.entity_id
_entity_poly.type
_entity_poly.pdbx_seq_one_letter_code
_entity_poly.pdbx_strand_id
1 'polypeptide(L)'
;DGTYLAVAHANSPYITIYKRSGDTFTKVSNPSSLPTGNGRGCAFSPDGTYLAVAHASSPYITIYRRSGDTFTKLSDPSSLPTGIAYGCAFSPDGTYLAVAHANSPYITIYKRSGDTFTKVSNPSSLPTGTGWGCAFSPDGTYLAVAHNSSPYITIYRRSGDTFTKVSNPSSLPTDDGYGCAFSPDGTYLAVAHVSSPYITIYRRSGD
;
A
#
# COMPACT_ATOMS: atom_id res chain seq x y z
N ASP A 1 1.32 -5.44 -16.18
CA ASP A 1 1.82 -5.53 -17.56
C ASP A 1 3.02 -4.58 -17.81
N GLY A 2 3.32 -3.69 -16.86
CA GLY A 2 4.42 -2.73 -16.96
C GLY A 2 4.21 -1.60 -17.97
N THR A 3 2.98 -1.40 -18.45
CA THR A 3 2.68 -0.36 -19.45
C THR A 3 2.65 1.04 -18.84
N TYR A 4 2.30 1.17 -17.56
CA TYR A 4 2.18 2.46 -16.88
C TYR A 4 3.09 2.55 -15.66
N LEU A 5 3.60 3.77 -15.43
CA LEU A 5 4.31 4.18 -14.23
C LEU A 5 3.52 5.33 -13.58
N ALA A 6 3.23 5.24 -12.30
CA ALA A 6 2.61 6.30 -11.52
C ALA A 6 3.60 6.82 -10.46
N VAL A 7 3.63 8.13 -10.27
CA VAL A 7 4.52 8.81 -9.32
C VAL A 7 3.67 9.74 -8.44
N ALA A 8 3.53 9.39 -7.16
CA ALA A 8 2.93 10.27 -6.16
C ALA A 8 3.94 11.36 -5.75
N HIS A 9 3.50 12.61 -5.61
CA HIS A 9 4.38 13.75 -5.27
C HIS A 9 3.64 14.85 -4.50
N ALA A 10 4.42 15.75 -3.89
CA ALA A 10 3.88 16.75 -2.96
C ALA A 10 3.10 17.90 -3.59
N ASN A 11 3.41 18.27 -4.83
CA ASN A 11 2.77 19.40 -5.50
C ASN A 11 1.62 18.94 -6.40
N SER A 12 0.64 19.81 -6.66
CA SER A 12 -0.41 19.51 -7.65
C SER A 12 0.23 19.16 -9.02
N PRO A 13 -0.25 18.12 -9.70
CA PRO A 13 -1.49 17.35 -9.50
C PRO A 13 -1.41 16.19 -8.50
N TYR A 14 -0.37 16.09 -7.66
CA TYR A 14 -0.16 15.10 -6.60
C TYR A 14 0.07 13.67 -7.10
N ILE A 15 -0.21 13.39 -8.35
CA ILE A 15 0.06 12.16 -9.09
C ILE A 15 0.43 12.50 -10.53
N THR A 16 1.48 11.90 -11.04
CA THR A 16 1.83 11.94 -12.46
C THR A 16 1.91 10.52 -12.99
N ILE A 17 1.30 10.30 -14.14
CA ILE A 17 1.21 8.97 -14.75
C ILE A 17 1.89 9.02 -16.11
N TYR A 18 2.71 8.02 -16.39
CA TYR A 18 3.42 7.85 -17.65
C TYR A 18 3.01 6.54 -18.30
N LYS A 19 2.88 6.55 -19.62
CA LYS A 19 2.76 5.36 -20.46
C LYS A 19 4.12 5.00 -21.01
N ARG A 20 4.49 3.73 -20.90
CA ARG A 20 5.73 3.18 -21.45
C ARG A 20 5.51 2.62 -22.85
N SER A 21 6.42 2.93 -23.75
CA SER A 21 6.56 2.28 -25.06
C SER A 21 8.05 2.01 -25.28
N GLY A 22 8.47 0.75 -25.21
CA GLY A 22 9.89 0.39 -25.14
C GLY A 22 10.56 1.05 -23.94
N ASP A 23 11.60 1.82 -24.19
CA ASP A 23 12.35 2.56 -23.15
C ASP A 23 11.86 4.00 -22.96
N THR A 24 10.79 4.40 -23.66
CA THR A 24 10.24 5.75 -23.61
C THR A 24 9.05 5.81 -22.65
N PHE A 25 9.03 6.84 -21.77
CA PHE A 25 7.92 7.15 -20.88
C PHE A 25 7.29 8.49 -21.30
N THR A 26 6.05 8.44 -21.76
CA THR A 26 5.30 9.64 -22.16
C THR A 26 4.24 9.93 -21.11
N LYS A 27 4.22 11.18 -20.58
CA LYS A 27 3.21 11.60 -19.63
C LYS A 27 1.82 11.53 -20.25
N VAL A 28 0.87 10.85 -19.58
CA VAL A 28 -0.55 10.90 -19.96
C VAL A 28 -1.23 12.12 -19.33
N SER A 29 -2.41 12.47 -19.84
CA SER A 29 -3.20 13.57 -19.27
C SER A 29 -3.53 13.30 -17.81
N ASN A 30 -3.53 14.36 -17.01
CA ASN A 30 -3.91 14.24 -15.60
C ASN A 30 -5.37 13.76 -15.50
N PRO A 31 -5.72 12.99 -14.45
CA PRO A 31 -7.12 12.70 -14.15
C PRO A 31 -7.92 14.00 -13.97
N SER A 32 -9.18 14.02 -14.40
CA SER A 32 -10.06 15.18 -14.25
C SER A 32 -10.35 15.52 -12.78
N SER A 33 -10.33 14.53 -11.91
CA SER A 33 -10.44 14.69 -10.46
C SER A 33 -9.13 14.24 -9.82
N LEU A 34 -8.43 15.16 -9.18
CA LEU A 34 -7.12 14.92 -8.55
C LEU A 34 -7.26 14.43 -7.10
N PRO A 35 -6.21 13.82 -6.52
CA PRO A 35 -6.12 13.66 -5.07
C PRO A 35 -6.22 15.03 -4.38
N THR A 36 -6.73 15.06 -3.17
CA THR A 36 -7.02 16.31 -2.43
C THR A 36 -5.82 16.89 -1.68
N GLY A 37 -4.67 16.21 -1.70
CA GLY A 37 -3.45 16.66 -1.02
C GLY A 37 -2.22 15.90 -1.48
N ASN A 38 -1.09 16.24 -0.89
CA ASN A 38 0.24 15.70 -1.23
C ASN A 38 0.20 14.19 -1.37
N GLY A 39 0.49 13.70 -2.56
CA GLY A 39 0.66 12.27 -2.83
C GLY A 39 1.88 11.72 -2.09
N ARG A 40 1.71 10.61 -1.41
CA ARG A 40 2.73 9.95 -0.58
C ARG A 40 3.13 8.59 -1.12
N GLY A 41 2.16 7.84 -1.62
CA GLY A 41 2.38 6.52 -2.21
C GLY A 41 1.31 6.20 -3.23
N CYS A 42 1.61 5.29 -4.13
CA CYS A 42 0.63 4.81 -5.10
C CYS A 42 0.90 3.36 -5.49
N ALA A 43 -0.15 2.67 -5.90
CA ALA A 43 -0.06 1.29 -6.36
C ALA A 43 -1.08 1.01 -7.47
N PHE A 44 -0.66 0.29 -8.50
CA PHE A 44 -1.57 -0.31 -9.46
C PHE A 44 -2.09 -1.66 -8.95
N SER A 45 -3.34 -1.99 -9.28
CA SER A 45 -3.81 -3.36 -9.16
C SER A 45 -3.04 -4.28 -10.12
N PRO A 46 -2.91 -5.59 -9.82
CA PRO A 46 -2.11 -6.51 -10.66
C PRO A 46 -2.55 -6.57 -12.12
N ASP A 47 -3.86 -6.42 -12.36
CA ASP A 47 -4.45 -6.37 -13.70
C ASP A 47 -4.29 -4.99 -14.38
N GLY A 48 -3.74 -3.99 -13.68
CA GLY A 48 -3.58 -2.62 -14.15
C GLY A 48 -4.89 -1.84 -14.31
N THR A 49 -6.02 -2.39 -13.84
CA THR A 49 -7.35 -1.75 -13.98
C THR A 49 -7.53 -0.60 -13.00
N TYR A 50 -6.93 -0.68 -11.81
CA TYR A 50 -7.07 0.33 -10.77
C TYR A 50 -5.71 0.93 -10.39
N LEU A 51 -5.74 2.22 -10.03
CA LEU A 51 -4.63 2.95 -9.42
C LEU A 51 -5.11 3.55 -8.10
N ALA A 52 -4.49 3.18 -6.99
CA ALA A 52 -4.70 3.78 -5.68
C ALA A 52 -3.60 4.81 -5.39
N VAL A 53 -3.97 5.96 -4.82
CA VAL A 53 -3.04 7.04 -4.44
C VAL A 53 -3.30 7.39 -2.98
N ALA A 54 -2.34 7.11 -2.11
CA ALA A 54 -2.31 7.53 -0.71
C ALA A 54 -1.84 8.99 -0.63
N HIS A 55 -2.53 9.82 0.15
CA HIS A 55 -2.23 11.27 0.22
C HIS A 55 -2.55 11.91 1.59
N ALA A 56 -2.13 13.17 1.76
CA ALA A 56 -2.08 13.82 3.07
C ALA A 56 -3.41 14.39 3.56
N SER A 57 -4.40 14.62 2.69
CA SER A 57 -5.69 15.25 3.05
C SER A 57 -6.85 14.27 2.89
N SER A 58 -7.93 14.45 3.64
CA SER A 58 -9.15 13.63 3.46
C SER A 58 -9.61 13.67 1.99
N PRO A 59 -9.99 12.54 1.40
CA PRO A 59 -10.26 11.21 1.99
C PRO A 59 -9.03 10.32 2.24
N TYR A 60 -7.80 10.83 2.14
CA TYR A 60 -6.52 10.17 2.39
C TYR A 60 -6.17 9.08 1.37
N ILE A 61 -7.11 8.56 0.63
CA ILE A 61 -6.94 7.62 -0.47
C ILE A 61 -7.83 8.04 -1.63
N THR A 62 -7.28 8.07 -2.83
CA THR A 62 -8.03 8.25 -4.07
C THR A 62 -7.82 7.04 -4.95
N ILE A 63 -8.90 6.48 -5.46
CA ILE A 63 -8.84 5.28 -6.30
C ILE A 63 -9.38 5.65 -7.69
N TYR A 64 -8.61 5.30 -8.71
CA TYR A 64 -8.95 5.51 -10.10
C TYR A 64 -9.20 4.18 -10.79
N ARG A 65 -10.21 4.14 -11.66
CA ARG A 65 -10.36 3.10 -12.68
C ARG A 65 -9.70 3.57 -13.97
N ARG A 66 -8.86 2.72 -14.56
CA ARG A 66 -8.22 2.96 -15.84
C ARG A 66 -9.04 2.36 -16.99
N SER A 67 -9.19 3.13 -18.06
CA SER A 67 -9.67 2.67 -19.36
C SER A 67 -8.81 3.29 -20.44
N GLY A 68 -7.97 2.48 -21.10
CA GLY A 68 -6.93 3.01 -21.98
C GLY A 68 -5.99 3.94 -21.21
N ASP A 69 -5.80 5.15 -21.72
CA ASP A 69 -4.95 6.18 -21.10
C ASP A 69 -5.74 7.11 -20.14
N THR A 70 -7.02 6.83 -19.91
CA THR A 70 -7.89 7.63 -19.04
C THR A 70 -8.00 7.02 -17.65
N PHE A 71 -7.88 7.86 -16.63
CA PHE A 71 -8.01 7.51 -15.21
C PHE A 71 -9.18 8.25 -14.60
N THR A 72 -10.27 7.54 -14.32
CA THR A 72 -11.51 8.11 -13.75
C THR A 72 -11.56 7.83 -12.25
N LYS A 73 -11.70 8.89 -11.43
CA LYS A 73 -11.85 8.74 -9.98
C LYS A 73 -13.12 7.96 -9.65
N LEU A 74 -13.00 6.95 -8.82
CA LEU A 74 -14.13 6.24 -8.23
C LEU A 74 -14.71 7.02 -7.05
N SER A 75 -15.92 6.66 -6.63
CA SER A 75 -16.48 7.13 -5.35
C SER A 75 -15.57 6.73 -4.20
N ASP A 76 -15.41 7.61 -3.24
CA ASP A 76 -14.61 7.33 -2.07
C ASP A 76 -15.21 6.17 -1.27
N PRO A 77 -14.41 5.30 -0.64
CA PRO A 77 -14.92 4.27 0.24
C PRO A 77 -15.78 4.86 1.38
N SER A 78 -16.85 4.19 1.76
CA SER A 78 -17.75 4.64 2.84
C SER A 78 -17.04 4.76 4.21
N SER A 79 -15.97 4.01 4.41
CA SER A 79 -15.11 4.09 5.60
C SER A 79 -13.70 4.46 5.15
N LEU A 80 -13.23 5.63 5.53
CA LEU A 80 -11.94 6.18 5.13
C LEU A 80 -10.80 5.74 6.07
N PRO A 81 -9.54 5.81 5.64
CA PRO A 81 -8.40 5.83 6.56
C PRO A 81 -8.57 6.98 7.57
N THR A 82 -8.09 6.79 8.79
CA THR A 82 -8.32 7.73 9.90
C THR A 82 -7.33 8.89 9.95
N GLY A 83 -6.40 8.99 9.02
CA GLY A 83 -5.41 10.05 8.95
C GLY A 83 -4.57 9.97 7.68
N ILE A 84 -3.55 10.83 7.60
CA ILE A 84 -2.62 10.90 6.47
C ILE A 84 -2.20 9.51 6.04
N ALA A 85 -2.46 9.15 4.79
CA ALA A 85 -2.01 7.89 4.23
C ALA A 85 -0.62 8.06 3.59
N TYR A 86 0.28 7.13 3.91
CA TYR A 86 1.66 7.16 3.47
C TYR A 86 1.95 6.13 2.38
N GLY A 87 1.37 4.95 2.48
CA GLY A 87 1.57 3.89 1.52
C GLY A 87 0.31 3.09 1.26
N CYS A 88 0.25 2.44 0.11
CA CYS A 88 -0.82 1.51 -0.22
C CYS A 88 -0.30 0.36 -1.08
N ALA A 89 -0.96 -0.78 -1.00
CA ALA A 89 -0.62 -1.96 -1.79
C ALA A 89 -1.87 -2.78 -2.13
N PHE A 90 -1.95 -3.27 -3.36
CA PHE A 90 -2.93 -4.29 -3.73
C PHE A 90 -2.40 -5.69 -3.42
N SER A 91 -3.30 -6.59 -3.05
CA SER A 91 -2.99 -8.02 -3.03
C SER A 91 -2.75 -8.54 -4.46
N PRO A 92 -1.95 -9.62 -4.63
CA PRO A 92 -1.60 -10.12 -5.96
C PRO A 92 -2.80 -10.65 -6.76
N ASP A 93 -3.89 -10.99 -6.09
CA ASP A 93 -5.18 -11.36 -6.72
C ASP A 93 -6.07 -10.13 -7.02
N GLY A 94 -5.63 -8.92 -6.66
CA GLY A 94 -6.38 -7.68 -6.81
C GLY A 94 -7.64 -7.57 -5.94
N THR A 95 -7.86 -8.52 -5.03
CA THR A 95 -9.06 -8.56 -4.18
C THR A 95 -9.00 -7.56 -3.03
N TYR A 96 -7.81 -7.28 -2.50
CA TYR A 96 -7.64 -6.38 -1.37
C TYR A 96 -6.74 -5.19 -1.72
N LEU A 97 -7.04 -4.06 -1.06
CA LEU A 97 -6.20 -2.87 -1.02
C LEU A 97 -5.90 -2.55 0.44
N ALA A 98 -4.63 -2.56 0.83
CA ALA A 98 -4.16 -2.11 2.13
C ALA A 98 -3.66 -0.67 2.04
N VAL A 99 -3.96 0.15 3.06
CA VAL A 99 -3.55 1.56 3.15
C VAL A 99 -2.94 1.80 4.52
N ALA A 100 -1.63 2.07 4.58
CA ALA A 100 -0.91 2.44 5.79
C ALA A 100 -1.07 3.94 6.07
N HIS A 101 -1.38 4.31 7.32
CA HIS A 101 -1.72 5.70 7.67
C HIS A 101 -1.36 6.11 9.11
N ALA A 102 -1.47 7.41 9.42
CA ALA A 102 -0.94 8.04 10.63
C ALA A 102 -1.62 7.63 11.94
N ASN A 103 -2.94 7.51 11.93
CA ASN A 103 -3.72 7.34 13.16
C ASN A 103 -4.20 5.90 13.32
N SER A 104 -4.50 5.47 14.56
CA SER A 104 -5.10 4.15 14.80
C SER A 104 -6.33 3.95 13.92
N PRO A 105 -6.48 2.82 13.23
CA PRO A 105 -5.77 1.55 13.41
C PRO A 105 -4.44 1.42 12.62
N TYR A 106 -3.88 2.48 12.08
CA TYR A 106 -2.59 2.56 11.36
C TYR A 106 -2.54 1.79 10.04
N ILE A 107 -3.49 0.93 9.80
CA ILE A 107 -3.74 0.20 8.55
C ILE A 107 -5.24 0.10 8.32
N THR A 108 -5.68 0.39 7.12
CA THR A 108 -7.05 0.12 6.67
C THR A 108 -6.99 -0.82 5.48
N ILE A 109 -7.78 -1.87 5.52
CA ILE A 109 -7.82 -2.88 4.47
C ILE A 109 -9.21 -2.88 3.83
N TYR A 110 -9.25 -2.77 2.52
CA TYR A 110 -10.48 -2.80 1.73
C TYR A 110 -10.54 -4.08 0.91
N LYS A 111 -11.73 -4.68 0.86
CA LYS A 111 -12.08 -5.71 -0.11
C LYS A 111 -12.72 -5.04 -1.32
N ARG A 112 -12.24 -5.38 -2.52
CA ARG A 112 -12.76 -4.90 -3.78
C ARG A 112 -13.84 -5.84 -4.34
N SER A 113 -14.92 -5.27 -4.80
CA SER A 113 -15.95 -5.93 -5.62
C SER A 113 -16.34 -5.00 -6.77
N GLY A 114 -15.89 -5.30 -7.97
CA GLY A 114 -16.00 -4.36 -9.09
C GLY A 114 -15.31 -3.05 -8.77
N ASP A 115 -16.02 -1.93 -8.91
CA ASP A 115 -15.53 -0.58 -8.64
C ASP A 115 -15.73 -0.14 -7.16
N THR A 116 -16.23 -1.03 -6.30
CA THR A 116 -16.51 -0.75 -4.90
C THR A 116 -15.41 -1.30 -3.99
N PHE A 117 -14.96 -0.48 -3.05
CA PHE A 117 -13.97 -0.82 -2.03
C PHE A 117 -14.61 -0.72 -0.64
N THR A 118 -14.85 -1.88 -0.01
CA THR A 118 -15.50 -1.97 1.30
C THR A 118 -14.47 -2.33 2.36
N LYS A 119 -14.40 -1.52 3.44
CA LYS A 119 -13.48 -1.79 4.54
C LYS A 119 -13.83 -3.13 5.20
N VAL A 120 -12.83 -4.00 5.36
CA VAL A 120 -12.95 -5.20 6.18
C VAL A 120 -12.72 -4.87 7.66
N SER A 121 -13.09 -5.79 8.55
CA SER A 121 -12.82 -5.61 9.98
C SER A 121 -11.34 -5.39 10.26
N ASN A 122 -11.04 -4.52 11.21
CA ASN A 122 -9.65 -4.33 11.61
C ASN A 122 -9.06 -5.64 12.15
N PRO A 123 -7.76 -5.89 11.94
CA PRO A 123 -7.08 -6.96 12.65
C PRO A 123 -7.26 -6.82 14.17
N SER A 124 -7.38 -7.94 14.88
CA SER A 124 -7.53 -7.94 16.36
C SER A 124 -6.30 -7.37 17.07
N SER A 125 -5.12 -7.50 16.46
CA SER A 125 -3.88 -6.89 16.93
C SER A 125 -3.41 -5.90 15.87
N LEU A 126 -3.35 -4.63 16.22
CA LEU A 126 -2.98 -3.53 15.32
C LEU A 126 -1.45 -3.34 15.27
N PRO A 127 -0.91 -2.66 14.23
CA PRO A 127 0.42 -2.06 14.32
C PRO A 127 0.48 -1.12 15.53
N THR A 128 1.64 -0.95 16.12
CA THR A 128 1.82 -0.19 17.36
C THR A 128 2.00 1.31 17.15
N GLY A 129 2.10 1.75 15.91
CA GLY A 129 2.30 3.17 15.56
C GLY A 129 1.98 3.47 14.11
N THR A 130 2.24 4.70 13.69
CA THR A 130 2.01 5.20 12.33
C THR A 130 2.52 4.23 11.28
N GLY A 131 1.61 3.74 10.44
CA GLY A 131 1.96 2.92 9.27
C GLY A 131 2.54 3.79 8.16
N TRP A 132 3.80 3.52 7.79
CA TRP A 132 4.49 4.22 6.70
C TRP A 132 4.40 3.49 5.37
N GLY A 133 4.53 2.17 5.39
CA GLY A 133 4.47 1.34 4.20
C GLY A 133 3.80 0.00 4.45
N CYS A 134 3.29 -0.61 3.40
CA CYS A 134 2.73 -1.96 3.47
C CYS A 134 3.00 -2.72 2.17
N ALA A 135 3.06 -4.05 2.27
CA ALA A 135 3.24 -4.92 1.12
C ALA A 135 2.55 -6.27 1.35
N PHE A 136 1.93 -6.79 0.30
CA PHE A 136 1.47 -8.19 0.28
C PHE A 136 2.58 -9.11 -0.22
N SER A 137 2.62 -10.33 0.31
CA SER A 137 3.44 -11.39 -0.27
C SER A 137 2.91 -11.79 -1.66
N PRO A 138 3.76 -12.30 -2.57
CA PRO A 138 3.35 -12.66 -3.93
C PRO A 138 2.26 -13.74 -4.00
N ASP A 139 2.16 -14.59 -2.98
CA ASP A 139 1.10 -15.60 -2.82
C ASP A 139 -0.18 -15.03 -2.18
N GLY A 140 -0.16 -13.75 -1.76
CA GLY A 140 -1.27 -13.07 -1.09
C GLY A 140 -1.57 -13.58 0.31
N THR A 141 -0.74 -14.48 0.86
CA THR A 141 -0.94 -15.08 2.20
C THR A 141 -0.60 -14.11 3.31
N TYR A 142 0.37 -13.23 3.12
CA TYR A 142 0.85 -12.29 4.14
C TYR A 142 0.69 -10.84 3.72
N LEU A 143 0.45 -9.99 4.73
CA LEU A 143 0.54 -8.53 4.64
C LEU A 143 1.53 -8.05 5.68
N ALA A 144 2.59 -7.35 5.26
CA ALA A 144 3.54 -6.68 6.13
C ALA A 144 3.21 -5.18 6.19
N VAL A 145 3.34 -4.58 7.39
CA VAL A 145 3.14 -3.15 7.64
C VAL A 145 4.34 -2.61 8.41
N ALA A 146 5.12 -1.75 7.77
CA ALA A 146 6.22 -1.02 8.42
C ALA A 146 5.65 0.21 9.15
N HIS A 147 6.11 0.46 10.39
CA HIS A 147 5.59 1.53 11.26
C HIS A 147 6.65 2.07 12.23
N ASN A 148 6.36 3.23 12.86
CA ASN A 148 7.32 4.01 13.65
C ASN A 148 7.42 3.63 15.14
N SER A 149 6.89 2.50 15.56
CA SER A 149 6.99 2.08 16.97
C SER A 149 7.37 0.61 17.04
N SER A 150 8.14 0.23 18.07
CA SER A 150 8.50 -1.19 18.23
C SER A 150 7.25 -2.08 18.20
N PRO A 151 7.25 -3.17 17.42
CA PRO A 151 8.38 -3.86 16.77
C PRO A 151 8.78 -3.33 15.39
N TYR A 152 8.33 -2.15 14.96
CA TYR A 152 8.65 -1.47 13.70
C TYR A 152 8.17 -2.18 12.41
N ILE A 153 7.73 -3.41 12.54
CA ILE A 153 7.10 -4.22 11.51
C ILE A 153 6.01 -5.07 12.15
N THR A 154 4.85 -5.13 11.52
CA THR A 154 3.79 -6.07 11.88
C THR A 154 3.44 -6.90 10.66
N ILE A 155 3.41 -8.21 10.81
CA ILE A 155 3.09 -9.14 9.75
C ILE A 155 1.78 -9.83 10.07
N TYR A 156 0.87 -9.87 9.11
CA TYR A 156 -0.42 -10.53 9.20
C TYR A 156 -0.49 -11.72 8.24
N ARG A 157 -1.05 -12.81 8.71
CA ARG A 157 -1.50 -13.90 7.84
C ARG A 157 -2.96 -13.66 7.46
N ARG A 158 -3.25 -13.75 6.17
CA ARG A 158 -4.61 -13.60 5.63
C ARG A 158 -5.29 -14.96 5.52
N SER A 159 -6.55 -15.03 5.98
CA SER A 159 -7.47 -16.13 5.70
C SER A 159 -8.84 -15.54 5.35
N GLY A 160 -9.22 -15.56 4.07
CA GLY A 160 -10.39 -14.83 3.59
C GLY A 160 -10.27 -13.34 3.89
N ASP A 161 -11.29 -12.78 4.56
CA ASP A 161 -11.35 -11.37 4.95
C ASP A 161 -10.68 -11.08 6.32
N THR A 162 -10.08 -12.10 6.95
CA THR A 162 -9.44 -12.00 8.27
C THR A 162 -7.93 -11.87 8.13
N PHE A 163 -7.37 -10.93 8.88
CA PHE A 163 -5.93 -10.68 8.97
C PHE A 163 -5.49 -10.90 10.42
N THR A 164 -4.76 -11.98 10.67
CA THR A 164 -4.29 -12.37 12.00
C THR A 164 -2.80 -12.07 12.13
N LYS A 165 -2.42 -11.29 13.16
CA LYS A 165 -1.02 -10.99 13.43
C LYS A 165 -0.25 -12.28 13.72
N VAL A 166 0.87 -12.51 13.02
CA VAL A 166 1.82 -13.57 13.35
C VAL A 166 2.79 -13.11 14.43
N SER A 167 3.50 -14.04 15.05
CA SER A 167 4.54 -13.72 16.02
C SER A 167 5.57 -12.77 15.43
N ASN A 168 6.10 -11.87 16.26
CA ASN A 168 7.18 -10.99 15.82
C ASN A 168 8.42 -11.83 15.47
N PRO A 169 9.21 -11.41 14.46
CA PRO A 169 10.52 -12.00 14.21
C PRO A 169 11.41 -11.95 15.46
N SER A 170 12.31 -12.91 15.59
CA SER A 170 13.26 -12.98 16.72
C SER A 170 14.25 -11.80 16.76
N SER A 171 14.57 -11.25 15.59
CA SER A 171 15.36 -10.02 15.45
C SER A 171 14.47 -8.96 14.83
N LEU A 172 14.34 -7.81 15.46
CA LEU A 172 13.51 -6.70 15.00
C LEU A 172 14.35 -5.70 14.20
N PRO A 173 13.72 -4.86 13.33
CA PRO A 173 14.37 -3.65 12.85
C PRO A 173 14.81 -2.81 14.05
N THR A 174 15.88 -2.07 13.89
CA THR A 174 16.49 -1.33 15.02
C THR A 174 15.81 -0.01 15.32
N ASP A 175 14.93 0.47 14.40
CA ASP A 175 14.25 1.77 14.51
C ASP A 175 13.06 1.82 13.54
N ASP A 176 12.41 3.00 13.44
CA ASP A 176 11.23 3.27 12.61
C ASP A 176 11.31 2.62 11.24
N GLY A 177 10.36 1.73 10.95
CA GLY A 177 10.20 1.10 9.65
C GLY A 177 9.48 2.02 8.67
N TYR A 178 10.13 2.42 7.59
CA TYR A 178 9.55 3.29 6.56
C TYR A 178 8.89 2.52 5.42
N GLY A 179 9.42 1.37 5.09
CA GLY A 179 8.91 0.59 3.97
C GLY A 179 9.27 -0.88 4.10
N CYS A 180 8.51 -1.70 3.39
CA CYS A 180 8.76 -3.13 3.33
C CYS A 180 8.43 -3.67 1.94
N ALA A 181 9.09 -4.75 1.55
CA ALA A 181 8.84 -5.43 0.28
C ALA A 181 9.17 -6.92 0.41
N PHE A 182 8.34 -7.74 -0.20
CA PHE A 182 8.65 -9.17 -0.38
C PHE A 182 9.45 -9.40 -1.65
N SER A 183 10.32 -10.41 -1.65
CA SER A 183 10.93 -10.91 -2.88
C SER A 183 9.86 -11.50 -3.81
N PRO A 184 10.11 -11.52 -5.14
CA PRO A 184 9.13 -12.01 -6.11
C PRO A 184 8.68 -13.46 -5.89
N ASP A 185 9.56 -14.29 -5.32
CA ASP A 185 9.27 -15.68 -4.94
C ASP A 185 8.63 -15.81 -3.54
N GLY A 186 8.49 -14.70 -2.81
CA GLY A 186 7.94 -14.65 -1.46
C GLY A 186 8.85 -15.24 -0.38
N THR A 187 10.10 -15.59 -0.71
CA THR A 187 11.03 -16.21 0.24
C THR A 187 11.57 -15.23 1.27
N TYR A 188 11.72 -13.96 0.89
CA TYR A 188 12.31 -12.92 1.73
C TYR A 188 11.36 -11.74 1.93
N LEU A 189 11.46 -11.10 3.09
CA LEU A 189 10.87 -9.80 3.41
C LEU A 189 11.99 -8.85 3.80
N ALA A 190 12.13 -7.73 3.10
CA ALA A 190 13.01 -6.64 3.45
C ALA A 190 12.23 -5.52 4.13
N VAL A 191 12.79 -4.91 5.17
CA VAL A 191 12.24 -3.75 5.88
C VAL A 191 13.30 -2.66 5.94
N ALA A 192 13.02 -1.52 5.32
CA ALA A 192 13.85 -0.33 5.40
C ALA A 192 13.53 0.45 6.69
N HIS A 193 14.55 0.89 7.43
CA HIS A 193 14.40 1.62 8.69
C HIS A 193 15.47 2.69 8.92
N VAL A 194 15.26 3.57 9.90
CA VAL A 194 16.04 4.80 10.08
C VAL A 194 17.48 4.58 10.50
N SER A 195 17.71 3.64 11.43
CA SER A 195 19.00 3.45 12.05
C SER A 195 19.79 2.29 11.43
N SER A 196 21.15 2.33 11.55
CA SER A 196 22.02 1.26 11.07
C SER A 196 21.55 -0.13 11.59
N PRO A 197 21.48 -1.14 10.72
CA PRO A 197 22.03 -1.21 9.35
C PRO A 197 21.11 -0.67 8.25
N TYR A 198 20.06 0.08 8.57
CA TYR A 198 19.10 0.72 7.67
C TYR A 198 18.19 -0.22 6.88
N ILE A 199 18.46 -1.51 6.90
CA ILE A 199 17.67 -2.57 6.31
C ILE A 199 17.77 -3.83 7.16
N THR A 200 16.64 -4.50 7.35
CA THR A 200 16.59 -5.85 7.93
C THR A 200 15.91 -6.78 6.93
N ILE A 201 16.51 -7.93 6.68
CA ILE A 201 15.98 -8.92 5.75
C ILE A 201 15.66 -10.19 6.53
N TYR A 202 14.42 -10.64 6.34
CA TYR A 202 13.90 -11.86 6.93
C TYR A 202 13.73 -12.94 5.86
N ARG A 203 14.14 -14.15 6.19
CA ARG A 203 13.77 -15.34 5.40
C ARG A 203 12.51 -15.94 5.96
N ARG A 204 11.51 -16.15 5.11
CA ARG A 204 10.28 -16.87 5.49
C ARG A 204 10.58 -18.37 5.57
N SER A 205 10.28 -18.99 6.71
CA SER A 205 10.50 -20.44 6.97
C SER A 205 9.21 -21.15 7.38
N GLY A 206 8.10 -20.79 6.81
CA GLY A 206 6.76 -21.22 7.22
C GLY A 206 6.02 -20.13 7.98
N ASP A 207 5.09 -20.53 8.83
CA ASP A 207 4.32 -19.62 9.71
C ASP A 207 5.10 -19.24 10.97
#